data_714668da1a2eedd7f7390829e6cb6883
#
_entry.id   714668da1a2eedd7f7390829e6cb6883
#
_cell.length_a   1.000
_cell.length_b   1.000
_cell.length_c   1.000
_cell.angle_alpha   90.00
_cell.angle_beta   90.00
_cell.angle_gamma   90.00
#
_symmetry.space_group_name_H-M   'P 1'
#
loop_
_entity.id
_entity.type
_entity.pdbx_description
1 polymer ?
#
loop_
_entity_poly.entity_id
_entity_poly.type
_entity_poly.pdbx_seq_one_letter_code
_entity_poly.pdbx_strand_id
1 'polypeptide(L)'
;RNLDVVMGLENRIVYNLVDVVEGNCRIKQAMIKDKKYPNLFLLPSAQTRDKTSVTPEQMVKLVEELKDEFDYIILDCPAGIEQGFKNAIAAADRALIVTTPEVSAIRDADRIIGLLEANDIHKIDLVINRIRMDMVERGDMLSKDDVLDILAVDLIGIVPDDENIVISTNQGEPLVGSNTPAGKAYKNICDRVMGKEVPFMEITGPTFFQRLAHVFKK
;
A
#
# COMPACT_ATOMS: atom_id res chain seq x y z
N ARG A 1 0.55 11.21 1.50
CA ARG A 1 0.55 12.32 0.52
C ARG A 1 1.80 12.33 -0.36
N ASN A 2 2.28 11.18 -0.77
CA ASN A 2 3.48 11.07 -1.61
C ASN A 2 3.25 10.14 -2.81
N LEU A 3 2.04 9.65 -3.00
CA LEU A 3 1.72 8.72 -4.09
C LEU A 3 1.88 9.38 -5.46
N ASP A 4 1.53 10.65 -5.57
CA ASP A 4 1.74 11.48 -6.75
C ASP A 4 3.22 11.58 -7.14
N VAL A 5 4.11 11.76 -6.17
CA VAL A 5 5.57 11.79 -6.36
C VAL A 5 6.10 10.41 -6.76
N VAL A 6 5.66 9.34 -6.07
CA VAL A 6 6.07 7.94 -6.39
C VAL A 6 5.67 7.56 -7.81
N MET A 7 4.55 8.09 -8.31
CA MET A 7 4.06 7.87 -9.68
C MET A 7 4.60 8.89 -10.69
N GLY A 8 5.36 9.91 -10.26
CA GLY A 8 5.86 10.99 -11.13
C GLY A 8 4.75 11.82 -11.76
N LEU A 9 3.64 12.02 -11.05
CA LEU A 9 2.44 12.73 -11.51
C LEU A 9 2.21 14.08 -10.82
N GLU A 10 3.06 14.48 -9.89
CA GLU A 10 2.92 15.67 -9.04
C GLU A 10 2.74 16.98 -9.85
N ASN A 11 3.40 17.08 -10.99
CA ASN A 11 3.33 18.26 -11.86
C ASN A 11 2.09 18.28 -12.78
N ARG A 12 1.19 17.30 -12.67
CA ARG A 12 -0.01 17.16 -13.50
C ARG A 12 -1.31 17.41 -12.74
N ILE A 13 -1.21 17.71 -11.45
CA ILE A 13 -2.35 17.96 -10.58
C ILE A 13 -2.92 19.35 -10.87
N VAL A 14 -4.15 19.39 -11.36
CA VAL A 14 -4.92 20.64 -11.58
C VAL A 14 -6.06 20.73 -10.58
N TYR A 15 -6.81 19.64 -10.41
CA TYR A 15 -7.89 19.47 -9.47
C TYR A 15 -7.61 18.29 -8.55
N ASN A 16 -8.28 18.26 -7.42
CA ASN A 16 -8.14 17.22 -6.40
C ASN A 16 -9.51 16.74 -5.89
N LEU A 17 -9.51 15.80 -4.97
CA LEU A 17 -10.71 15.22 -4.37
C LEU A 17 -11.66 16.26 -3.77
N VAL A 18 -11.12 17.31 -3.11
CA VAL A 18 -11.94 18.36 -2.50
C VAL A 18 -12.66 19.19 -3.58
N ASP A 19 -11.99 19.50 -4.69
CA ASP A 19 -12.60 20.24 -5.80
C ASP A 19 -13.78 19.47 -6.41
N VAL A 20 -13.70 18.14 -6.47
CA VAL A 20 -14.81 17.28 -6.91
C VAL A 20 -15.98 17.35 -5.93
N VAL A 21 -15.70 17.18 -4.64
CA VAL A 21 -16.73 17.17 -3.58
C VAL A 21 -17.42 18.53 -3.43
N GLU A 22 -16.71 19.63 -3.63
CA GLU A 22 -17.26 20.98 -3.65
C GLU A 22 -18.01 21.34 -4.95
N GLY A 23 -17.94 20.47 -5.97
CA GLY A 23 -18.59 20.70 -7.27
C GLY A 23 -17.84 21.65 -8.20
N ASN A 24 -16.59 22.00 -7.89
CA ASN A 24 -15.74 22.87 -8.70
C ASN A 24 -15.32 22.21 -10.02
N CYS A 25 -15.30 20.87 -10.08
CA CYS A 25 -15.03 20.09 -11.28
C CYS A 25 -15.73 18.72 -11.24
N ARG A 26 -15.84 18.08 -12.41
CA ARG A 26 -16.28 16.68 -12.48
C ARG A 26 -15.12 15.75 -12.12
N ILE A 27 -15.43 14.58 -11.56
CA ILE A 27 -14.43 13.58 -11.15
C ILE A 27 -13.42 13.24 -12.26
N LYS A 28 -13.89 13.10 -13.52
CA LYS A 28 -13.03 12.82 -14.68
C LYS A 28 -12.01 13.92 -14.99
N GLN A 29 -12.27 15.15 -14.55
CA GLN A 29 -11.32 16.27 -14.72
C GLN A 29 -10.24 16.28 -13.63
N ALA A 30 -10.53 15.71 -12.46
CA ALA A 30 -9.59 15.59 -11.35
C ALA A 30 -8.72 14.32 -11.45
N MET A 31 -9.19 13.28 -12.15
CA MET A 31 -8.41 12.05 -12.36
C MET A 31 -7.26 12.27 -13.32
N ILE A 32 -6.06 11.88 -12.91
CA ILE A 32 -4.84 11.96 -13.70
C ILE A 32 -4.50 10.57 -14.22
N LYS A 33 -4.47 10.41 -15.54
CA LYS A 33 -4.07 9.17 -16.19
C LYS A 33 -2.55 8.97 -16.06
N ASP A 34 -2.15 7.76 -15.67
CA ASP A 34 -0.74 7.37 -15.61
C ASP A 34 -0.07 7.43 -17.00
N LYS A 35 1.25 7.70 -17.01
CA LYS A 35 2.02 7.83 -18.25
C LYS A 35 2.30 6.49 -18.93
N LYS A 36 2.50 5.46 -18.13
CA LYS A 36 2.93 4.11 -18.57
C LYS A 36 1.77 3.13 -18.64
N TYR A 37 0.83 3.24 -17.70
CA TYR A 37 -0.29 2.30 -17.55
C TYR A 37 -1.60 2.99 -17.96
N PRO A 38 -2.15 2.70 -19.15
CA PRO A 38 -3.29 3.45 -19.71
C PRO A 38 -4.60 3.27 -18.93
N ASN A 39 -4.71 2.24 -18.11
CA ASN A 39 -5.88 1.95 -17.28
C ASN A 39 -5.68 2.35 -15.80
N LEU A 40 -4.55 2.96 -15.46
CA LEU A 40 -4.26 3.45 -14.13
C LEU A 40 -4.52 4.96 -14.05
N PHE A 41 -5.30 5.35 -13.04
CA PHE A 41 -5.63 6.75 -12.77
C PHE A 41 -5.35 7.09 -11.31
N LEU A 42 -4.90 8.30 -11.06
CA LEU A 42 -4.73 8.87 -9.73
C LEU A 42 -5.76 9.98 -9.52
N LEU A 43 -6.55 9.91 -8.46
CA LEU A 43 -7.33 11.02 -7.94
C LEU A 43 -6.60 11.58 -6.72
N PRO A 44 -5.93 12.74 -6.82
CA PRO A 44 -5.12 13.27 -5.73
C PRO A 44 -6.01 13.84 -4.60
N SER A 45 -5.58 13.69 -3.36
CA SER A 45 -6.15 14.40 -2.22
C SER A 45 -5.59 15.83 -2.14
N ALA A 46 -6.33 16.75 -1.47
CA ALA A 46 -5.87 18.11 -1.27
C ALA A 46 -4.57 18.16 -0.43
N GLN A 47 -3.60 18.96 -0.86
CA GLN A 47 -2.32 19.12 -0.16
C GLN A 47 -2.38 20.14 0.97
N THR A 48 -3.23 21.18 0.86
CA THR A 48 -3.21 22.37 1.72
C THR A 48 -4.53 22.67 2.44
N ARG A 49 -5.62 21.96 2.14
CA ARG A 49 -6.92 22.16 2.78
C ARG A 49 -7.07 21.29 4.03
N ASP A 50 -7.99 21.71 4.90
CA ASP A 50 -8.29 21.02 6.16
C ASP A 50 -8.64 19.54 5.88
N LYS A 51 -8.11 18.64 6.70
CA LYS A 51 -8.32 17.18 6.62
C LYS A 51 -9.80 16.78 6.76
N THR A 52 -10.64 17.72 7.23
CA THR A 52 -12.10 17.55 7.41
C THR A 52 -12.92 17.95 6.19
N SER A 53 -12.31 18.39 5.10
CA SER A 53 -13.01 18.88 3.90
C SER A 53 -13.82 17.83 3.15
N VAL A 54 -13.63 16.54 3.44
CA VAL A 54 -14.39 15.43 2.87
C VAL A 54 -14.99 14.59 3.99
N THR A 55 -16.28 14.27 3.87
CA THR A 55 -16.96 13.40 4.83
C THR A 55 -16.98 11.94 4.37
N PRO A 56 -17.23 10.96 5.27
CA PRO A 56 -17.40 9.56 4.90
C PRO A 56 -18.51 9.35 3.85
N GLU A 57 -19.64 10.04 3.97
CA GLU A 57 -20.78 9.93 3.04
C GLU A 57 -20.42 10.44 1.64
N GLN A 58 -19.64 11.52 1.58
CA GLN A 58 -19.12 12.04 0.31
C GLN A 58 -18.14 11.08 -0.34
N MET A 59 -17.32 10.40 0.47
CA MET A 59 -16.39 9.38 -0.02
C MET A 59 -17.13 8.16 -0.57
N VAL A 60 -18.15 7.68 0.14
CA VAL A 60 -19.01 6.58 -0.34
C VAL A 60 -19.64 6.94 -1.69
N LYS A 61 -20.26 8.12 -1.79
CA LYS A 61 -20.88 8.56 -3.05
C LYS A 61 -19.88 8.61 -4.21
N LEU A 62 -18.69 9.11 -3.97
CA LEU A 62 -17.64 9.22 -4.98
C LEU A 62 -17.16 7.84 -5.45
N VAL A 63 -16.99 6.89 -4.53
CA VAL A 63 -16.59 5.51 -4.86
C VAL A 63 -17.71 4.82 -5.64
N GLU A 64 -19.00 5.01 -5.26
CA GLU A 64 -20.13 4.47 -6.00
C GLU A 64 -20.18 4.98 -7.46
N GLU A 65 -19.89 6.25 -7.71
CA GLU A 65 -19.80 6.80 -9.07
C GLU A 65 -18.69 6.16 -9.92
N LEU A 66 -17.65 5.60 -9.28
CA LEU A 66 -16.50 4.99 -9.96
C LEU A 66 -16.63 3.47 -10.15
N LYS A 67 -17.50 2.79 -9.38
CA LYS A 67 -17.62 1.32 -9.40
C LYS A 67 -17.95 0.73 -10.78
N ASP A 68 -18.71 1.44 -11.59
CA ASP A 68 -19.08 0.99 -12.93
C ASP A 68 -17.96 1.20 -13.98
N GLU A 69 -16.95 2.01 -13.66
CA GLU A 69 -15.86 2.38 -14.58
C GLU A 69 -14.54 1.65 -14.28
N PHE A 70 -14.36 1.13 -13.06
CA PHE A 70 -13.10 0.56 -12.60
C PHE A 70 -13.27 -0.82 -11.96
N ASP A 71 -12.43 -1.76 -12.33
CA ASP A 71 -12.37 -3.09 -11.72
C ASP A 71 -11.87 -3.03 -10.26
N TYR A 72 -10.99 -2.07 -9.96
CA TYR A 72 -10.40 -1.85 -8.64
C TYR A 72 -10.32 -0.36 -8.32
N ILE A 73 -10.75 0.00 -7.12
CA ILE A 73 -10.61 1.34 -6.54
C ILE A 73 -9.77 1.19 -5.27
N ILE A 74 -8.59 1.77 -5.24
CA ILE A 74 -7.67 1.68 -4.10
C ILE A 74 -7.70 3.02 -3.35
N LEU A 75 -8.09 2.97 -2.08
CA LEU A 75 -8.09 4.10 -1.18
C LEU A 75 -6.77 4.09 -0.39
N ASP A 76 -5.82 4.96 -0.79
CA ASP A 76 -4.55 5.13 -0.07
C ASP A 76 -4.82 5.84 1.27
N CYS A 77 -4.75 5.07 2.34
CA CYS A 77 -5.11 5.52 3.68
C CYS A 77 -3.88 6.10 4.40
N PRO A 78 -3.98 7.31 4.98
CA PRO A 78 -2.91 7.86 5.79
C PRO A 78 -2.69 7.04 7.06
N ALA A 79 -1.48 7.08 7.60
CA ALA A 79 -1.21 6.52 8.92
C ALA A 79 -2.09 7.16 10.00
N GLY A 80 -2.53 6.35 10.97
CA GLY A 80 -3.39 6.77 12.08
C GLY A 80 -4.87 6.48 11.85
N ILE A 81 -5.71 6.94 12.79
CA ILE A 81 -7.13 6.62 12.91
C ILE A 81 -8.04 7.86 12.79
N GLU A 82 -7.50 8.93 12.22
CA GLU A 82 -8.19 10.21 12.08
C GLU A 82 -9.21 10.19 10.91
N GLN A 83 -9.68 11.37 10.52
CA GLN A 83 -10.73 11.53 9.49
C GLN A 83 -10.40 10.83 8.18
N GLY A 84 -9.14 10.86 7.72
CA GLY A 84 -8.72 10.16 6.49
C GLY A 84 -8.93 8.66 6.55
N PHE A 85 -8.66 8.03 7.68
CA PHE A 85 -8.96 6.62 7.93
C PHE A 85 -10.47 6.35 7.89
N LYS A 86 -11.27 7.17 8.60
CA LYS A 86 -12.74 7.04 8.64
C LYS A 86 -13.35 7.15 7.23
N ASN A 87 -12.86 8.07 6.42
CA ASN A 87 -13.31 8.25 5.05
C ASN A 87 -12.98 7.03 4.18
N ALA A 88 -11.77 6.47 4.32
CA ALA A 88 -11.35 5.30 3.57
C ALA A 88 -12.19 4.06 3.92
N ILE A 89 -12.35 3.75 5.20
CA ILE A 89 -13.09 2.56 5.64
C ILE A 89 -14.59 2.64 5.32
N ALA A 90 -15.20 3.83 5.32
CA ALA A 90 -16.60 4.00 5.01
C ALA A 90 -16.96 3.59 3.56
N ALA A 91 -16.01 3.66 2.64
CA ALA A 91 -16.19 3.37 1.23
C ALA A 91 -15.49 2.07 0.77
N ALA A 92 -14.82 1.36 1.67
CA ALA A 92 -14.07 0.14 1.36
C ALA A 92 -14.87 -1.11 1.70
N ASP A 93 -14.74 -2.16 0.90
CA ASP A 93 -15.29 -3.49 1.12
C ASP A 93 -14.22 -4.53 1.50
N ARG A 94 -12.94 -4.14 1.39
CA ARG A 94 -11.77 -4.96 1.72
C ARG A 94 -10.64 -4.07 2.23
N ALA A 95 -9.84 -4.56 3.15
CA ALA A 95 -8.65 -3.87 3.63
C ALA A 95 -7.38 -4.67 3.33
N LEU A 96 -6.31 -3.96 3.00
CA LEU A 96 -4.97 -4.50 2.88
C LEU A 96 -4.08 -3.82 3.92
N ILE A 97 -3.73 -4.55 4.96
CA ILE A 97 -2.83 -4.09 6.01
C ILE A 97 -1.39 -4.27 5.54
N VAL A 98 -0.64 -3.18 5.52
CA VAL A 98 0.79 -3.19 5.20
C VAL A 98 1.57 -2.81 6.44
N THR A 99 2.34 -3.72 6.99
CA THR A 99 3.13 -3.50 8.21
C THR A 99 4.56 -4.01 8.06
N THR A 100 5.47 -3.53 8.91
CA THR A 100 6.83 -4.08 9.03
C THR A 100 6.90 -5.07 10.20
N PRO A 101 7.78 -6.08 10.18
CA PRO A 101 7.88 -7.08 11.24
C PRO A 101 8.64 -6.54 12.48
N GLU A 102 8.18 -5.42 12.99
CA GLU A 102 8.66 -4.72 14.18
C GLU A 102 7.53 -4.67 15.22
N VAL A 103 7.84 -4.89 16.49
CA VAL A 103 6.84 -4.99 17.56
C VAL A 103 5.89 -3.79 17.63
N SER A 104 6.40 -2.58 17.43
CA SER A 104 5.57 -1.36 17.43
C SER A 104 4.60 -1.33 16.24
N ALA A 105 5.09 -1.64 15.04
CA ALA A 105 4.27 -1.67 13.83
C ALA A 105 3.19 -2.76 13.88
N ILE A 106 3.51 -3.92 14.46
CA ILE A 106 2.55 -5.01 14.65
C ILE A 106 1.45 -4.61 15.64
N ARG A 107 1.77 -3.91 16.74
CA ARG A 107 0.76 -3.38 17.67
C ARG A 107 -0.17 -2.36 17.03
N ASP A 108 0.38 -1.51 16.16
CA ASP A 108 -0.44 -0.55 15.41
C ASP A 108 -1.34 -1.27 14.40
N ALA A 109 -0.82 -2.30 13.71
CA ALA A 109 -1.59 -3.12 12.79
C ALA A 109 -2.74 -3.86 13.50
N ASP A 110 -2.49 -4.49 14.63
CA ASP A 110 -3.50 -5.17 15.45
C ASP A 110 -4.64 -4.22 15.85
N ARG A 111 -4.30 -3.01 16.30
CA ARG A 111 -5.29 -1.98 16.62
C ARG A 111 -6.12 -1.58 15.41
N ILE A 112 -5.52 -1.44 14.23
CA ILE A 112 -6.23 -1.10 12.99
C ILE A 112 -7.15 -2.25 12.57
N ILE A 113 -6.71 -3.51 12.68
CA ILE A 113 -7.54 -4.70 12.40
C ILE A 113 -8.79 -4.68 13.28
N GLY A 114 -8.66 -4.50 14.59
CA GLY A 114 -9.81 -4.39 15.48
C GLY A 114 -10.77 -3.24 15.14
N LEU A 115 -10.24 -2.10 14.64
CA LEU A 115 -11.08 -1.00 14.17
C LEU A 115 -11.80 -1.31 12.86
N LEU A 116 -11.18 -2.04 11.94
CA LEU A 116 -11.80 -2.49 10.69
C LEU A 116 -12.96 -3.45 10.98
N GLU A 117 -12.74 -4.45 11.83
CA GLU A 117 -13.76 -5.40 12.25
C GLU A 117 -14.95 -4.71 12.94
N ALA A 118 -14.66 -3.74 13.81
CA ALA A 118 -15.69 -2.92 14.48
C ALA A 118 -16.50 -2.03 13.51
N ASN A 119 -16.03 -1.85 12.27
CA ASN A 119 -16.72 -1.15 11.19
C ASN A 119 -17.16 -2.08 10.05
N ASP A 120 -17.40 -3.36 10.36
CA ASP A 120 -17.94 -4.38 9.45
C ASP A 120 -17.03 -4.71 8.24
N ILE A 121 -15.74 -4.38 8.29
CA ILE A 121 -14.75 -4.83 7.30
C ILE A 121 -14.09 -6.10 7.80
N HIS A 122 -14.53 -7.26 7.29
CA HIS A 122 -14.03 -8.58 7.69
C HIS A 122 -13.08 -9.21 6.67
N LYS A 123 -13.03 -8.68 5.44
CA LYS A 123 -12.05 -9.13 4.44
C LYS A 123 -10.78 -8.32 4.60
N ILE A 124 -9.89 -8.82 5.44
CA ILE A 124 -8.62 -8.16 5.81
C ILE A 124 -7.47 -9.07 5.39
N ASP A 125 -6.59 -8.54 4.57
CA ASP A 125 -5.37 -9.24 4.12
C ASP A 125 -4.12 -8.51 4.62
N LEU A 126 -3.05 -9.27 4.83
CA LEU A 126 -1.79 -8.78 5.37
C LEU A 126 -0.67 -8.79 4.33
N VAL A 127 0.09 -7.72 4.27
CA VAL A 127 1.41 -7.64 3.63
C VAL A 127 2.46 -7.35 4.68
N ILE A 128 3.41 -8.26 4.85
CA ILE A 128 4.62 -8.02 5.65
C ILE A 128 5.65 -7.35 4.74
N ASN A 129 5.96 -6.09 5.02
CA ASN A 129 6.86 -5.28 4.21
C ASN A 129 8.23 -5.14 4.87
N ARG A 130 9.28 -4.99 4.06
CA ARG A 130 10.66 -4.74 4.49
C ARG A 130 11.23 -5.82 5.42
N ILE A 131 10.89 -7.09 5.18
CA ILE A 131 11.46 -8.19 5.95
C ILE A 131 12.94 -8.37 5.62
N ARG A 132 13.74 -8.59 6.65
CA ARG A 132 15.19 -8.87 6.55
C ARG A 132 15.49 -10.22 7.17
N MET A 133 15.75 -11.22 6.32
CA MET A 133 15.97 -12.59 6.77
C MET A 133 17.22 -12.74 7.65
N ASP A 134 18.26 -11.93 7.41
CA ASP A 134 19.43 -11.89 8.28
C ASP A 134 19.13 -11.44 9.71
N MET A 135 18.14 -10.57 9.91
CA MET A 135 17.66 -10.14 11.24
C MET A 135 16.70 -11.17 11.86
N VAL A 136 15.84 -11.79 11.06
CA VAL A 136 14.95 -12.87 11.52
C VAL A 136 15.75 -14.05 12.04
N GLU A 137 16.77 -14.50 11.28
CA GLU A 137 17.66 -15.61 11.67
C GLU A 137 18.40 -15.36 13.01
N ARG A 138 18.70 -14.10 13.34
CA ARG A 138 19.32 -13.72 14.62
C ARG A 138 18.36 -13.46 15.75
N GLY A 139 17.04 -13.47 15.49
CA GLY A 139 16.01 -13.10 16.46
C GLY A 139 15.88 -11.60 16.73
N ASP A 140 16.46 -10.75 15.86
CA ASP A 140 16.39 -9.28 15.97
C ASP A 140 15.14 -8.70 15.28
N MET A 141 14.39 -9.51 14.53
CA MET A 141 13.18 -9.16 13.81
C MET A 141 12.17 -10.30 13.91
N LEU A 142 10.89 -9.98 14.00
CA LEU A 142 9.83 -10.99 14.01
C LEU A 142 9.81 -11.79 12.71
N SER A 143 9.61 -13.10 12.84
CA SER A 143 9.39 -13.96 11.67
C SER A 143 8.00 -13.77 11.08
N LYS A 144 7.79 -14.32 9.89
CA LYS A 144 6.44 -14.40 9.29
C LYS A 144 5.45 -15.08 10.24
N ASP A 145 5.86 -16.18 10.86
CA ASP A 145 4.97 -16.98 11.71
C ASP A 145 4.64 -16.23 13.01
N ASP A 146 5.59 -15.55 13.63
CA ASP A 146 5.34 -14.67 14.78
C ASP A 146 4.31 -13.58 14.45
N VAL A 147 4.42 -12.96 13.28
CA VAL A 147 3.48 -11.91 12.85
C VAL A 147 2.07 -12.48 12.64
N LEU A 148 1.96 -13.65 12.00
CA LEU A 148 0.67 -14.31 11.77
C LEU A 148 0.02 -14.79 13.06
N ASP A 149 0.80 -15.30 13.99
CA ASP A 149 0.30 -15.74 15.32
C ASP A 149 -0.28 -14.55 16.13
N ILE A 150 0.28 -13.35 15.95
CA ILE A 150 -0.20 -12.14 16.63
C ILE A 150 -1.44 -11.55 15.96
N LEU A 151 -1.40 -11.37 14.62
CA LEU A 151 -2.43 -10.62 13.91
C LEU A 151 -3.63 -11.46 13.47
N ALA A 152 -3.48 -12.78 13.34
CA ALA A 152 -4.52 -13.76 13.00
C ALA A 152 -5.35 -13.38 11.73
N VAL A 153 -4.72 -12.79 10.72
CA VAL A 153 -5.33 -12.43 9.43
C VAL A 153 -4.60 -13.10 8.27
N ASP A 154 -5.26 -13.18 7.12
CA ASP A 154 -4.74 -13.87 5.94
C ASP A 154 -3.54 -13.14 5.34
N LEU A 155 -2.44 -13.86 5.16
CA LEU A 155 -1.24 -13.33 4.51
C LEU A 155 -1.40 -13.33 2.99
N ILE A 156 -1.27 -12.15 2.37
CA ILE A 156 -1.31 -12.03 0.91
C ILE A 156 0.07 -11.76 0.30
N GLY A 157 1.04 -11.31 1.08
CA GLY A 157 2.38 -11.06 0.58
C GLY A 157 3.46 -10.77 1.60
N ILE A 158 4.69 -11.04 1.19
CA ILE A 158 5.89 -10.70 1.93
C ILE A 158 6.83 -9.98 0.98
N VAL A 159 7.25 -8.78 1.34
CA VAL A 159 8.16 -7.93 0.54
C VAL A 159 9.49 -7.82 1.28
N PRO A 160 10.60 -8.26 0.69
CA PRO A 160 11.92 -8.09 1.29
C PRO A 160 12.33 -6.61 1.32
N ASP A 161 13.21 -6.26 2.24
CA ASP A 161 13.88 -4.96 2.22
C ASP A 161 14.82 -4.89 1.01
N ASP A 162 14.54 -3.98 0.08
CA ASP A 162 15.19 -3.90 -1.24
C ASP A 162 15.51 -2.44 -1.55
N GLU A 163 16.79 -2.10 -1.69
CA GLU A 163 17.26 -0.74 -2.00
C GLU A 163 16.72 -0.19 -3.33
N ASN A 164 16.38 -1.08 -4.27
CA ASN A 164 15.80 -0.68 -5.54
C ASN A 164 14.43 0.01 -5.38
N ILE A 165 13.73 -0.20 -4.27
CA ILE A 165 12.50 0.53 -3.95
C ILE A 165 12.78 2.03 -3.83
N VAL A 166 13.83 2.39 -3.08
CA VAL A 166 14.23 3.80 -2.88
C VAL A 166 14.67 4.41 -4.20
N ILE A 167 15.48 3.68 -4.98
CA ILE A 167 15.98 4.14 -6.29
C ILE A 167 14.82 4.42 -7.25
N SER A 168 13.90 3.46 -7.41
CA SER A 168 12.77 3.59 -8.33
C SER A 168 11.78 4.67 -7.89
N THR A 169 11.52 4.78 -6.59
CA THR A 169 10.66 5.84 -6.02
C THR A 169 11.22 7.23 -6.30
N ASN A 170 12.53 7.43 -6.13
CA ASN A 170 13.18 8.71 -6.43
C ASN A 170 13.15 9.06 -7.93
N GLN A 171 12.97 8.07 -8.79
CA GLN A 171 12.82 8.26 -10.24
C GLN A 171 11.35 8.46 -10.66
N GLY A 172 10.40 8.33 -9.73
CA GLY A 172 8.97 8.36 -10.05
C GLY A 172 8.52 7.16 -10.88
N GLU A 173 9.22 6.02 -10.76
CA GLU A 173 8.94 4.79 -11.48
C GLU A 173 8.64 3.64 -10.50
N PRO A 174 7.39 3.15 -10.46
CA PRO A 174 7.05 2.01 -9.60
C PRO A 174 7.86 0.76 -9.93
N LEU A 175 8.33 0.06 -8.89
CA LEU A 175 9.18 -1.13 -9.02
C LEU A 175 8.42 -2.38 -9.51
N VAL A 176 7.10 -2.35 -9.49
CA VAL A 176 6.23 -3.46 -9.91
C VAL A 176 6.57 -3.92 -11.33
N GLY A 177 6.74 -5.24 -11.49
CA GLY A 177 7.09 -5.84 -12.78
C GLY A 177 8.58 -5.84 -13.11
N SER A 178 9.43 -5.29 -12.25
CA SER A 178 10.88 -5.48 -12.35
C SER A 178 11.31 -6.90 -11.92
N ASN A 179 12.52 -7.30 -12.29
CA ASN A 179 13.10 -8.58 -11.88
C ASN A 179 13.71 -8.60 -10.48
N THR A 180 13.61 -7.48 -9.73
CA THR A 180 14.10 -7.41 -8.36
C THR A 180 13.25 -8.27 -7.42
N PRO A 181 13.78 -8.69 -6.25
CA PRO A 181 13.01 -9.46 -5.27
C PRO A 181 11.71 -8.75 -4.84
N ALA A 182 11.76 -7.45 -4.56
CA ALA A 182 10.57 -6.67 -4.20
C ALA A 182 9.60 -6.51 -5.38
N GLY A 183 10.09 -6.28 -6.60
CA GLY A 183 9.25 -6.19 -7.80
C GLY A 183 8.45 -7.46 -8.07
N LYS A 184 9.08 -8.64 -7.90
CA LYS A 184 8.42 -9.94 -7.98
C LYS A 184 7.40 -10.13 -6.85
N ALA A 185 7.74 -9.73 -5.62
CA ALA A 185 6.84 -9.81 -4.48
C ALA A 185 5.57 -8.97 -4.72
N TYR A 186 5.69 -7.72 -5.17
CA TYR A 186 4.55 -6.88 -5.52
C TYR A 186 3.70 -7.48 -6.64
N LYS A 187 4.33 -8.05 -7.68
CA LYS A 187 3.58 -8.74 -8.75
C LYS A 187 2.76 -9.90 -8.19
N ASN A 188 3.35 -10.72 -7.33
CA ASN A 188 2.66 -11.86 -6.71
C ASN A 188 1.53 -11.41 -5.80
N ILE A 189 1.68 -10.28 -5.07
CA ILE A 189 0.62 -9.67 -4.29
C ILE A 189 -0.54 -9.26 -5.19
N CYS A 190 -0.26 -8.55 -6.30
CA CYS A 190 -1.28 -8.16 -7.26
C CYS A 190 -2.03 -9.39 -7.83
N ASP A 191 -1.31 -10.44 -8.21
CA ASP A 191 -1.92 -11.67 -8.73
C ASP A 191 -2.86 -12.32 -7.68
N ARG A 192 -2.49 -12.35 -6.38
CA ARG A 192 -3.34 -12.86 -5.31
C ARG A 192 -4.53 -11.95 -5.01
N VAL A 193 -4.36 -10.62 -5.05
CA VAL A 193 -5.49 -9.67 -4.94
C VAL A 193 -6.53 -9.93 -6.02
N MET A 194 -6.09 -10.29 -7.23
CA MET A 194 -6.94 -10.68 -8.36
C MET A 194 -7.49 -12.12 -8.26
N GLY A 195 -7.26 -12.82 -7.14
CA GLY A 195 -7.79 -14.16 -6.90
C GLY A 195 -7.00 -15.30 -7.54
N LYS A 196 -5.78 -15.05 -8.04
CA LYS A 196 -4.93 -16.12 -8.59
C LYS A 196 -4.18 -16.83 -7.45
N GLU A 197 -4.08 -18.14 -7.57
CA GLU A 197 -3.21 -18.95 -6.71
C GLU A 197 -1.75 -18.80 -7.14
N VAL A 198 -0.97 -18.11 -6.32
CA VAL A 198 0.47 -17.92 -6.54
C VAL A 198 1.23 -18.36 -5.28
N PRO A 199 2.18 -19.28 -5.36
CA PRO A 199 2.97 -19.70 -4.21
C PRO A 199 3.79 -18.52 -3.64
N PHE A 200 4.03 -18.52 -2.32
CA PHE A 200 4.91 -17.55 -1.70
C PHE A 200 6.35 -17.78 -2.18
N MET A 201 7.06 -16.68 -2.41
CA MET A 201 8.48 -16.74 -2.74
C MET A 201 9.29 -17.13 -1.50
N GLU A 202 10.28 -17.99 -1.68
CA GLU A 202 11.31 -18.18 -0.66
C GLU A 202 12.20 -16.92 -0.60
N ILE A 203 12.15 -16.23 0.52
CA ILE A 203 13.02 -15.09 0.80
C ILE A 203 14.24 -15.64 1.53
N THR A 204 15.33 -15.84 0.80
CA THR A 204 16.60 -16.29 1.38
C THR A 204 17.41 -15.09 1.85
N GLY A 205 18.05 -15.22 3.01
CA GLY A 205 19.02 -14.25 3.48
C GLY A 205 20.24 -14.16 2.54
N PRO A 206 21.09 -13.12 2.66
CA PRO A 206 22.27 -12.99 1.84
C PRO A 206 23.18 -14.21 2.02
N THR A 207 23.59 -14.80 0.90
CA THR A 207 24.49 -15.95 0.89
C THR A 207 25.82 -15.61 1.57
N PHE A 208 26.51 -16.62 2.10
CA PHE A 208 27.83 -16.46 2.75
C PHE A 208 28.81 -15.63 1.89
N PHE A 209 28.80 -15.80 0.57
CA PHE A 209 29.62 -15.03 -0.37
C PHE A 209 29.21 -13.57 -0.49
N GLN A 210 27.92 -13.25 -0.37
CA GLN A 210 27.43 -11.86 -0.37
C GLN A 210 27.79 -11.15 0.94
N ARG A 211 27.79 -11.87 2.08
CA ARG A 211 28.27 -11.35 3.38
C ARG A 211 29.76 -11.03 3.34
N LEU A 212 30.58 -11.89 2.73
CA LEU A 212 32.02 -11.65 2.53
C LEU A 212 32.31 -10.45 1.61
N ALA A 213 31.57 -10.33 0.50
CA ALA A 213 31.75 -9.21 -0.43
C ALA A 213 31.43 -7.83 0.20
N HIS A 214 30.52 -7.77 1.18
CA HIS A 214 30.22 -6.54 1.93
C HIS A 214 31.34 -6.15 2.92
N VAL A 215 32.07 -7.12 3.45
CA VAL A 215 33.23 -6.86 4.37
C VAL A 215 34.43 -6.29 3.63
N PHE A 216 34.61 -6.67 2.35
CA PHE A 216 35.75 -6.20 1.52
C PHE A 216 35.46 -4.93 0.70
N LYS A 217 34.25 -4.32 0.83
CA LYS A 217 33.86 -3.07 0.16
C LYS A 217 33.88 -1.84 1.08
N LYS A 218 34.45 -1.98 2.30
CA LYS A 218 34.68 -0.83 3.20
C LYS A 218 36.13 -0.38 3.13
#